data_871e71a3e4cda26b236a565db17168e2
#
_entry.id   871e71a3e4cda26b236a565db17168e2
#
_cell.length_a   1.000
_cell.length_b   1.000
_cell.length_c   1.000
_cell.angle_alpha   90.00
_cell.angle_beta   90.00
_cell.angle_gamma   90.00
#
_symmetry.space_group_name_H-M   'P 1'
#
loop_
_entity.id
_entity.type
_entity.pdbx_description
1 polymer ?
#
loop_
_entity_poly.entity_id
_entity_poly.type
_entity_poly.pdbx_seq_one_letter_code
_entity_poly.pdbx_strand_id
1 'polypeptide(L)'
;MLVISPSFVAPGLFNLTKGIPPTLKYGPGMIVAEIDFVIVHGRFSGIGQPVNWIAADVLRIKDGILIEHWDVIQDEATQEQSKSGRPMFGDDFPK
;
A
#
# COMPACT_ATOMS: atom_id res chain seq x y z
N MET A 1 -13.32 17.47 2.20
CA MET A 1 -12.42 16.40 1.71
C MET A 1 -11.67 15.83 2.89
N LEU A 2 -11.76 14.55 3.04
CA LEU A 2 -11.06 13.87 4.11
C LEU A 2 -9.61 13.63 3.67
N VAL A 3 -8.67 14.17 4.43
CA VAL A 3 -7.25 13.95 4.17
C VAL A 3 -6.73 12.96 5.20
N ILE A 4 -6.32 11.80 4.74
CA ILE A 4 -5.73 10.78 5.59
C ILE A 4 -4.23 10.82 5.39
N SER A 5 -3.50 11.11 6.46
CA SER A 5 -2.04 11.05 6.39
C SER A 5 -1.57 9.59 6.39
N PRO A 6 -0.41 9.31 5.81
CA PRO A 6 0.19 7.98 5.89
C PRO A 6 0.33 7.48 7.33
N SER A 7 0.54 8.37 8.29
CA SER A 7 0.64 8.01 9.70
C SER A 7 -0.66 7.50 10.29
N PHE A 8 -1.81 7.87 9.70
CA PHE A 8 -3.11 7.36 10.12
C PHE A 8 -3.36 5.93 9.62
N VAL A 9 -2.89 5.65 8.40
CA VAL A 9 -3.03 4.33 7.77
C VAL A 9 -2.03 3.32 8.34
N ALA A 10 -0.80 3.77 8.61
CA ALA A 10 0.30 2.91 9.05
C ALA A 10 0.00 2.06 10.29
N PRO A 11 -0.64 2.57 11.37
CA PRO A 11 -0.95 1.73 12.53
C PRO A 11 -1.86 0.54 12.21
N GLY A 12 -2.85 0.73 11.34
CA GLY A 12 -3.73 -0.36 10.92
C GLY A 12 -2.98 -1.41 10.11
N LEU A 13 -2.14 -0.97 9.18
CA LEU A 13 -1.29 -1.85 8.39
C LEU A 13 -0.27 -2.57 9.28
N PHE A 14 0.27 -1.88 10.27
CA PHE A 14 1.23 -2.45 11.20
C PHE A 14 0.64 -3.61 12.01
N ASN A 15 -0.63 -3.50 12.39
CA ASN A 15 -1.33 -4.58 13.08
C ASN A 15 -1.51 -5.80 12.18
N LEU A 16 -1.76 -5.59 10.88
CA LEU A 16 -1.89 -6.67 9.91
C LEU A 16 -0.56 -7.35 9.62
N THR A 17 0.54 -6.63 9.78
CA THR A 17 1.89 -7.14 9.49
C THR A 17 2.63 -7.58 10.75
N LYS A 18 1.94 -7.70 11.87
CA LYS A 18 2.53 -8.13 13.13
C LYS A 18 3.17 -9.51 12.98
N GLY A 19 4.46 -9.61 13.25
CA GLY A 19 5.25 -10.82 13.03
C GLY A 19 6.14 -10.75 11.80
N ILE A 20 6.07 -9.69 11.00
CA ILE A 20 6.93 -9.48 9.84
C ILE A 20 8.27 -8.87 10.30
N PRO A 21 9.36 -9.07 9.54
CA PRO A 21 10.70 -8.61 9.94
C PRO A 21 10.78 -7.12 10.24
N PRO A 22 11.68 -6.70 11.15
CA PRO A 22 11.88 -5.27 11.44
C PRO A 22 12.44 -4.48 10.25
N THR A 23 12.86 -5.18 9.19
CA THR A 23 13.29 -4.56 7.94
C THR A 23 12.14 -4.10 7.07
N LEU A 24 10.90 -4.38 7.47
CA LEU A 24 9.71 -3.97 6.74
C LEU A 24 9.69 -2.46 6.55
N LYS A 25 9.50 -2.04 5.29
CA LYS A 25 9.29 -0.65 4.91
C LYS A 25 8.01 -0.53 4.14
N TYR A 26 7.25 0.52 4.42
CA TYR A 26 6.04 0.84 3.69
C TYR A 26 6.19 2.22 3.06
N GLY A 27 6.00 2.30 1.75
CA GLY A 27 6.00 3.56 1.01
C GLY A 27 4.62 3.83 0.43
N PRO A 28 3.87 4.79 0.96
CA PRO A 28 2.62 5.20 0.34
C PRO A 28 2.90 5.99 -0.93
N GLY A 29 2.07 5.76 -1.94
CA GLY A 29 2.12 6.50 -3.20
C GLY A 29 0.86 7.31 -3.39
N MET A 30 0.08 6.97 -4.41
CA MET A 30 -1.15 7.66 -4.75
C MET A 30 -2.22 7.42 -3.69
N ILE A 31 -2.92 8.49 -3.31
CA ILE A 31 -4.09 8.43 -2.45
C ILE A 31 -5.26 9.06 -3.19
N VAL A 32 -6.34 8.31 -3.32
CA VAL A 32 -7.55 8.76 -4.00
C VAL A 32 -8.71 8.63 -3.02
N ALA A 33 -9.52 9.67 -2.92
CA ALA A 33 -10.68 9.70 -2.04
C ALA A 33 -11.95 10.04 -2.82
N GLU A 34 -13.01 9.30 -2.54
CA GLU A 34 -14.33 9.58 -3.11
C GLU A 34 -15.39 9.18 -2.09
N ILE A 35 -16.26 10.11 -1.74
CA ILE A 35 -17.30 9.94 -0.71
C ILE A 35 -16.66 9.48 0.61
N ASP A 36 -16.98 8.27 1.09
CA ASP A 36 -16.46 7.71 2.32
C ASP A 36 -15.23 6.80 2.08
N PHE A 37 -14.85 6.61 0.82
CA PHE A 37 -13.80 5.67 0.46
C PHE A 37 -12.49 6.37 0.19
N VAL A 38 -11.41 5.76 0.65
CA VAL A 38 -10.05 6.18 0.35
C VAL A 38 -9.27 4.96 -0.13
N ILE A 39 -8.54 5.13 -1.22
CA ILE A 39 -7.64 4.10 -1.73
C ILE A 39 -6.22 4.60 -1.61
N VAL A 40 -5.37 3.82 -0.98
CA VAL A 40 -3.94 4.11 -0.85
C VAL A 40 -3.17 3.05 -1.63
N HIS A 41 -2.41 3.49 -2.62
CA HIS A 41 -1.52 2.63 -3.39
C HIS A 41 -0.13 2.68 -2.78
N GLY A 42 0.40 1.56 -2.33
CA GLY A 42 1.64 1.53 -1.58
C GLY A 42 2.53 0.36 -1.93
N ARG A 43 3.78 0.46 -1.51
CA ARG A 43 4.79 -0.59 -1.68
C ARG A 43 5.27 -1.05 -0.31
N PHE A 44 5.23 -2.37 -0.10
CA PHE A 44 5.89 -3.02 1.02
C PHE A 44 7.20 -3.63 0.55
N SER A 45 8.28 -3.32 1.23
CA SER A 45 9.60 -3.87 0.97
C SER A 45 10.23 -4.36 2.25
N GLY A 46 11.31 -5.13 2.14
CA GLY A 46 12.00 -5.66 3.31
C GLY A 46 11.16 -6.66 4.11
N ILE A 47 10.26 -7.37 3.44
CA ILE A 47 9.31 -8.29 4.07
C ILE A 47 9.85 -9.72 4.25
N GLY A 48 11.13 -9.94 3.94
CA GLY A 48 11.72 -11.28 4.00
C GLY A 48 11.39 -12.15 2.81
N GLN A 49 10.76 -11.59 1.78
CA GLN A 49 10.43 -12.25 0.52
C GLN A 49 11.35 -11.76 -0.60
N PRO A 50 11.56 -12.55 -1.65
CA PRO A 50 12.43 -12.12 -2.76
C PRO A 50 11.86 -10.98 -3.58
N VAL A 51 10.58 -10.71 -3.46
CA VAL A 51 9.90 -9.61 -4.18
C VAL A 51 9.18 -8.69 -3.20
N ASN A 52 9.01 -7.44 -3.60
CA ASN A 52 8.16 -6.50 -2.85
C ASN A 52 6.68 -6.79 -3.12
N TRP A 53 5.83 -6.26 -2.25
CA TRP A 53 4.39 -6.29 -2.46
C TRP A 53 3.89 -4.91 -2.83
N ILE A 54 3.03 -4.85 -3.83
CA ILE A 54 2.26 -3.65 -4.14
C ILE A 54 0.85 -3.88 -3.62
N ALA A 55 0.36 -2.94 -2.83
CA ALA A 55 -0.94 -3.05 -2.21
C ALA A 55 -1.84 -1.88 -2.61
N ALA A 56 -3.10 -2.19 -2.84
CA ALA A 56 -4.16 -1.19 -2.89
C ALA A 56 -5.00 -1.38 -1.63
N ASP A 57 -4.84 -0.47 -0.69
CA ASP A 57 -5.60 -0.47 0.56
C ASP A 57 -6.86 0.36 0.35
N VAL A 58 -8.01 -0.26 0.49
CA VAL A 58 -9.30 0.42 0.39
C VAL A 58 -9.84 0.63 1.80
N LEU A 59 -10.04 1.88 2.15
CA LEU A 59 -10.49 2.28 3.48
C LEU A 59 -11.87 2.89 3.36
N ARG A 60 -12.76 2.53 4.27
CA ARG A 60 -14.03 3.22 4.41
C ARG A 60 -14.03 4.00 5.71
N ILE A 61 -14.27 5.31 5.60
CA ILE A 61 -14.19 6.22 6.73
C ILE A 61 -15.52 6.93 6.88
N LYS A 62 -16.02 6.97 8.11
CA LYS A 62 -17.25 7.68 8.43
C LYS A 62 -17.03 8.52 9.68
N ASP A 63 -17.37 9.81 9.57
CA ASP A 63 -17.22 10.76 10.68
C ASP A 63 -15.79 10.80 11.24
N GLY A 64 -14.79 10.67 10.36
CA GLY A 64 -13.38 10.65 10.74
C GLY A 64 -12.89 9.33 11.31
N ILE A 65 -13.73 8.30 11.33
CA ILE A 65 -13.41 7.00 11.92
C ILE A 65 -13.32 5.96 10.82
N LEU A 66 -12.21 5.19 10.82
CA LEU A 66 -12.03 4.06 9.93
C LEU A 66 -12.96 2.92 10.38
N ILE A 67 -13.90 2.54 9.50
CA ILE A 67 -14.89 1.51 9.82
C ILE A 67 -14.68 0.21 9.06
N GLU A 68 -14.04 0.24 7.89
CA GLU A 68 -13.76 -0.94 7.11
C GLU A 68 -12.44 -0.78 6.38
N HIS A 69 -11.75 -1.90 6.14
CA HIS A 69 -10.46 -1.91 5.48
C HIS A 69 -10.30 -3.21 4.67
N TRP A 70 -9.92 -3.07 3.41
CA TRP A 70 -9.62 -4.19 2.51
C TRP A 70 -8.24 -3.97 1.89
N ASP A 71 -7.52 -5.06 1.66
CA ASP A 71 -6.26 -5.02 0.94
C ASP A 71 -6.34 -5.87 -0.32
N VAL A 72 -5.81 -5.33 -1.40
CA VAL A 72 -5.50 -6.10 -2.60
C VAL A 72 -4.00 -6.07 -2.76
N ILE A 73 -3.36 -7.21 -2.67
CA ILE A 73 -1.89 -7.32 -2.66
C ILE A 73 -1.44 -8.15 -3.85
N GLN A 74 -0.38 -7.70 -4.49
CA GLN A 74 0.25 -8.39 -5.61
C GLN A 74 1.77 -8.28 -5.51
N ASP A 75 2.47 -9.33 -5.90
CA ASP A 75 3.93 -9.28 -6.04
C ASP A 75 4.30 -8.20 -7.05
N GLU A 76 5.31 -7.41 -6.71
CA GLU A 76 5.78 -6.35 -7.60
C GLU A 76 6.49 -6.95 -8.82
N ALA A 77 6.02 -6.61 -10.01
CA ALA A 77 6.63 -7.05 -11.26
C ALA A 77 7.98 -6.36 -11.50
N THR A 78 8.95 -7.14 -11.92
CA THR A 78 10.24 -6.61 -12.40
C THR A 78 10.05 -5.99 -13.78
N GLN A 79 11.07 -5.27 -14.25
CA GLN A 79 11.07 -4.70 -15.60
C GLN A 79 10.83 -5.76 -16.67
N GLU A 80 11.41 -6.93 -16.49
CA GLU A 80 11.27 -8.04 -17.42
C GLU A 80 9.86 -8.63 -17.43
N GLN A 81 9.19 -8.63 -16.29
CA GLN A 81 7.83 -9.16 -16.13
C GLN A 81 6.76 -8.18 -16.57
N SER A 82 7.07 -6.89 -16.61
CA SER A 82 6.08 -5.85 -16.94
C SER A 82 5.74 -5.87 -18.42
N LYS A 83 4.50 -6.20 -18.72
CA LYS A 83 4.00 -6.22 -20.10
C LYS A 83 3.83 -4.82 -20.69
N SER A 84 3.57 -3.84 -19.85
CA SER A 84 3.40 -2.44 -20.29
C SER A 84 4.73 -1.72 -20.42
N GLY A 85 5.82 -2.28 -19.87
CA GLY A 85 7.10 -1.61 -19.75
C GLY A 85 7.14 -0.54 -18.67
N ARG A 86 6.10 -0.44 -17.85
CA ARG A 86 5.98 0.55 -16.78
C ARG A 86 6.00 -0.11 -15.42
N PRO A 87 6.56 0.55 -14.39
CA PRO A 87 6.55 0.02 -13.03
C PRO A 87 5.14 0.03 -12.44
N MET A 88 4.91 -0.87 -11.50
CA MET A 88 3.64 -0.94 -10.76
C MET A 88 3.51 0.18 -9.74
N PHE A 89 4.63 0.73 -9.28
CA PHE A 89 4.65 1.74 -8.24
C PHE A 89 5.70 2.80 -8.54
N GLY A 90 5.30 4.08 -8.46
CA GLY A 90 6.20 5.19 -8.73
C GLY A 90 6.70 5.19 -10.18
N ASP A 91 7.91 5.68 -10.38
CA ASP A 91 8.53 5.84 -11.69
C ASP A 91 9.65 4.83 -11.95
N ASP A 92 9.98 4.02 -10.94
CA ASP A 92 11.10 3.10 -11.00
C ASP A 92 10.67 1.66 -10.73
N PHE A 93 11.33 0.73 -11.41
CA PHE A 93 11.18 -0.69 -11.12
C PHE A 93 11.90 -1.05 -9.82
N PRO A 94 11.51 -2.16 -9.16
CA PRO A 94 12.21 -2.62 -7.97
C PRO A 94 13.66 -2.96 -8.30
N LYS A 95 14.54 -2.63 -7.37
CA LYS A 95 15.96 -2.89 -7.48
C LYS A 95 16.33 -4.26 -6.95
#